data_952a3cde5163f9486d96840d3a720f13
#
_entry.id   952a3cde5163f9486d96840d3a720f13
#
_cell.length_a   1.000
_cell.length_b   1.000
_cell.length_c   1.000
_cell.angle_alpha   90.00
_cell.angle_beta   90.00
_cell.angle_gamma   90.00
#
_symmetry.space_group_name_H-M   'P 1'
#
loop_
_entity.id
_entity.type
_entity.pdbx_description
1 polymer ?
#
loop_
_entity_poly.entity_id
_entity_poly.type
_entity_poly.pdbx_seq_one_letter_code
_entity_poly.pdbx_strand_id
1 'polypeptide(L)'
;MEACEKLFEELKAADIRVKLDDRDTVSAGYKFNDWEMKGVPVRLEVGPRDLENGVVTVFRRDLCEKVTLPLENLADELKALMDDIQQTLFDQAKKFRDEKTHVVHNMEELGAAVENGFAKAMWCGERACEDEIKEKFNASSRNMPFDQEKEWFGDTCVCCGKKAKKVMYFAKAY
;
A
#
# COMPACT_ATOMS: atom_id res chain seq x y z
N MET A 1 -7.12 27.80 20.57
CA MET A 1 -6.08 28.19 19.59
C MET A 1 -4.69 28.12 20.21
N GLU A 2 -4.43 28.83 21.29
CA GLU A 2 -3.11 28.88 21.97
C GLU A 2 -2.45 27.48 22.19
N ALA A 3 -3.21 26.50 22.68
CA ALA A 3 -2.72 25.14 22.86
C ALA A 3 -2.34 24.46 21.52
N CYS A 4 -3.11 24.70 20.44
CA CYS A 4 -2.79 24.18 19.13
C CYS A 4 -1.55 24.83 18.53
N GLU A 5 -1.37 26.12 18.74
CA GLU A 5 -0.18 26.87 18.30
C GLU A 5 1.07 26.38 19.01
N LYS A 6 0.97 26.13 20.32
CA LYS A 6 2.07 25.57 21.10
C LYS A 6 2.47 24.17 20.58
N LEU A 7 1.49 23.27 20.41
CA LEU A 7 1.73 21.94 19.85
C LEU A 7 2.31 22.00 18.43
N PHE A 8 1.84 22.94 17.61
CA PHE A 8 2.37 23.14 16.27
C PHE A 8 3.87 23.48 16.30
N GLU A 9 4.30 24.42 17.15
CA GLU A 9 5.72 24.81 17.27
C GLU A 9 6.57 23.67 17.87
N GLU A 10 6.06 22.93 18.86
CA GLU A 10 6.74 21.77 19.44
C GLU A 10 6.97 20.66 18.39
N LEU A 11 5.96 20.29 17.63
CA LEU A 11 6.05 19.26 16.59
C LEU A 11 6.96 19.69 15.44
N LYS A 12 6.92 20.96 15.06
CA LYS A 12 7.81 21.52 14.05
C LYS A 12 9.28 21.54 14.52
N ALA A 13 9.52 21.87 15.79
CA ALA A 13 10.85 21.81 16.39
C ALA A 13 11.42 20.37 16.46
N ALA A 14 10.53 19.37 16.54
CA ALA A 14 10.89 17.95 16.49
C ALA A 14 11.03 17.39 15.05
N ASP A 15 11.10 18.27 14.03
CA ASP A 15 11.24 17.93 12.60
C ASP A 15 10.05 17.11 12.03
N ILE A 16 8.85 17.32 12.58
CA ILE A 16 7.63 16.76 12.03
C ILE A 16 7.01 17.78 11.07
N ARG A 17 6.69 17.35 9.86
CA ARG A 17 5.98 18.17 8.87
C ARG A 17 4.51 18.35 9.29
N VAL A 18 4.23 19.41 10.00
CA VAL A 18 2.94 19.73 10.59
C VAL A 18 2.30 20.96 9.92
N LYS A 19 0.99 20.96 9.83
CA LYS A 19 0.19 22.10 9.38
C LYS A 19 -0.94 22.38 10.36
N LEU A 20 -1.01 23.57 10.88
CA LEU A 20 -2.15 24.05 11.66
C LEU A 20 -3.25 24.53 10.69
N ASP A 21 -4.46 24.00 10.83
CA ASP A 21 -5.63 24.44 10.06
C ASP A 21 -6.51 25.33 10.94
N ASP A 22 -6.22 26.61 10.90
CA ASP A 22 -6.88 27.67 11.66
C ASP A 22 -8.03 28.35 10.89
N ARG A 23 -8.41 27.84 9.69
CA ARG A 23 -9.50 28.38 8.89
C ARG A 23 -10.81 28.40 9.69
N ASP A 24 -11.43 29.54 9.85
CA ASP A 24 -12.70 29.74 10.55
C ASP A 24 -13.92 29.79 9.60
N THR A 25 -13.67 29.89 8.30
CA THR A 25 -14.68 29.99 7.24
C THR A 25 -15.29 28.68 6.80
N VAL A 26 -14.74 27.54 7.24
CA VAL A 26 -15.16 26.20 6.84
C VAL A 26 -15.39 25.30 8.06
N SER A 27 -16.31 24.34 7.93
CA SER A 27 -16.60 23.40 9.00
C SER A 27 -15.43 22.42 9.28
N ALA A 28 -15.40 21.83 10.48
CA ALA A 28 -14.41 20.82 10.83
C ALA A 28 -14.45 19.62 9.88
N GLY A 29 -15.65 19.15 9.49
CA GLY A 29 -15.80 18.06 8.53
C GLY A 29 -15.20 18.38 7.15
N TYR A 30 -15.35 19.61 6.68
CA TYR A 30 -14.71 20.04 5.43
C TYR A 30 -13.18 20.00 5.55
N LYS A 31 -12.60 20.54 6.65
CA LYS A 31 -11.16 20.50 6.89
C LYS A 31 -10.64 19.06 6.87
N PHE A 32 -11.34 18.15 7.52
CA PHE A 32 -10.96 16.73 7.60
C PHE A 32 -10.87 16.11 6.22
N ASN A 33 -11.93 16.21 5.42
CA ASN A 33 -11.96 15.68 4.07
C ASN A 33 -10.91 16.34 3.16
N ASP A 34 -10.71 17.65 3.26
CA ASP A 34 -9.72 18.37 2.47
C ASP A 34 -8.29 17.84 2.71
N TRP A 35 -7.92 17.58 3.96
CA TRP A 35 -6.61 17.04 4.29
C TRP A 35 -6.48 15.54 3.99
N GLU A 36 -7.53 14.77 4.14
CA GLU A 36 -7.56 13.35 3.75
C GLU A 36 -7.38 13.19 2.24
N MET A 37 -8.03 14.02 1.42
CA MET A 37 -7.85 14.05 -0.03
C MET A 37 -6.43 14.45 -0.46
N LYS A 38 -5.76 15.27 0.33
CA LYS A 38 -4.35 15.64 0.12
C LYS A 38 -3.36 14.56 0.60
N GLY A 39 -3.85 13.47 1.17
CA GLY A 39 -3.04 12.34 1.59
C GLY A 39 -2.35 12.49 2.95
N VAL A 40 -2.80 13.42 3.79
CA VAL A 40 -2.26 13.58 5.15
C VAL A 40 -2.52 12.31 5.96
N PRO A 41 -1.49 11.63 6.49
CA PRO A 41 -1.66 10.33 7.14
C PRO A 41 -2.27 10.44 8.53
N VAL A 42 -2.01 11.53 9.25
CA VAL A 42 -2.39 11.71 10.64
C VAL A 42 -3.03 13.07 10.84
N ARG A 43 -4.15 13.13 11.55
CA ARG A 43 -4.82 14.35 11.97
C ARG A 43 -4.92 14.38 13.50
N LEU A 44 -4.47 15.47 14.11
CA LEU A 44 -4.62 15.74 15.53
C LEU A 44 -5.89 16.55 15.76
N GLU A 45 -6.74 16.07 16.64
CA GLU A 45 -7.96 16.76 17.09
C GLU A 45 -7.74 17.15 18.57
N VAL A 46 -7.70 18.45 18.83
CA VAL A 46 -7.37 18.98 20.16
C VAL A 46 -8.62 19.60 20.77
N GLY A 47 -9.23 18.90 21.72
CA GLY A 47 -10.39 19.35 22.47
C GLY A 47 -10.03 19.83 23.88
N PRO A 48 -10.89 20.65 24.53
CA PRO A 48 -10.64 21.09 25.91
C PRO A 48 -10.53 19.92 26.90
N ARG A 49 -11.37 18.90 26.74
CA ARG A 49 -11.35 17.69 27.61
C ARG A 49 -10.08 16.87 27.41
N ASP A 50 -9.59 16.78 26.19
CA ASP A 50 -8.35 16.06 25.89
C ASP A 50 -7.17 16.75 26.57
N LEU A 51 -7.12 18.08 26.50
CA LEU A 51 -6.09 18.90 27.16
C LEU A 51 -6.12 18.75 28.68
N GLU A 52 -7.31 18.75 29.30
CA GLU A 52 -7.46 18.53 30.74
C GLU A 52 -6.94 17.15 31.18
N ASN A 53 -7.06 16.14 30.31
CA ASN A 53 -6.57 14.79 30.55
C ASN A 53 -5.11 14.57 30.11
N GLY A 54 -4.44 15.59 29.59
CA GLY A 54 -3.05 15.48 29.10
C GLY A 54 -2.89 14.60 27.86
N VAL A 55 -3.94 14.50 27.02
CA VAL A 55 -3.95 13.66 25.81
C VAL A 55 -4.38 14.44 24.57
N VAL A 56 -4.23 13.82 23.41
CA VAL A 56 -4.75 14.30 22.14
C VAL A 56 -5.39 13.16 21.36
N THR A 57 -6.52 13.43 20.72
CA THR A 57 -7.15 12.49 19.80
C THR A 57 -6.46 12.56 18.44
N VAL A 58 -6.04 11.41 17.95
CA VAL A 58 -5.31 11.26 16.68
C VAL A 58 -6.14 10.38 15.75
N PHE A 59 -6.51 10.90 14.59
CA PHE A 59 -7.11 10.10 13.52
C PHE A 59 -6.01 9.60 12.57
N ARG A 60 -5.95 8.30 12.36
CA ARG A 60 -5.05 7.65 11.40
C ARG A 60 -5.81 7.24 10.14
N ARG A 61 -5.35 7.69 8.99
CA ARG A 61 -6.03 7.52 7.70
C ARG A 61 -5.97 6.08 7.17
N ASP A 62 -4.90 5.35 7.44
CA ASP A 62 -4.68 3.99 6.93
C ASP A 62 -5.73 2.97 7.38
N LEU A 63 -6.22 3.10 8.62
CA LEU A 63 -7.27 2.27 9.21
C LEU A 63 -8.62 2.99 9.37
N CYS A 64 -8.66 4.30 9.10
CA CYS A 64 -9.82 5.17 9.37
C CYS A 64 -10.27 5.13 10.84
N GLU A 65 -9.32 5.06 11.77
CA GLU A 65 -9.56 4.91 13.20
C GLU A 65 -9.01 6.09 14.00
N LYS A 66 -9.59 6.29 15.19
CA LYS A 66 -9.09 7.24 16.18
C LYS A 66 -8.35 6.51 17.29
N VAL A 67 -7.18 7.03 17.63
CA VAL A 67 -6.38 6.62 18.77
C VAL A 67 -6.14 7.82 19.68
N THR A 68 -5.78 7.59 20.92
CA THR A 68 -5.45 8.65 21.87
C THR A 68 -3.99 8.55 22.24
N LEU A 69 -3.25 9.65 22.11
CA LEU A 69 -1.85 9.74 22.50
C LEU A 69 -1.65 10.71 23.67
N PRO A 70 -0.67 10.45 24.57
CA PRO A 70 -0.30 11.41 25.62
C PRO A 70 0.34 12.66 24.98
N LEU A 71 0.08 13.82 25.56
CA LEU A 71 0.75 15.06 25.18
C LEU A 71 2.22 15.05 25.61
N GLU A 72 2.52 14.35 26.72
CA GLU A 72 3.89 14.09 27.11
C GLU A 72 4.57 13.20 26.06
N ASN A 73 5.71 13.66 25.52
CA ASN A 73 6.46 12.99 24.44
C ASN A 73 5.67 12.79 23.13
N LEU A 74 4.68 13.64 22.84
CA LEU A 74 3.82 13.50 21.66
C LEU A 74 4.60 13.37 20.34
N ALA A 75 5.73 14.06 20.20
CA ALA A 75 6.55 14.01 19.00
C ALA A 75 7.12 12.60 18.73
N ASP A 76 7.59 11.91 19.78
CA ASP A 76 8.12 10.56 19.65
C ASP A 76 7.01 9.53 19.40
N GLU A 77 5.88 9.68 20.09
CA GLU A 77 4.67 8.87 19.86
C GLU A 77 4.15 9.01 18.42
N LEU A 78 4.14 10.22 17.87
CA LEU A 78 3.74 10.46 16.49
C LEU A 78 4.73 9.87 15.48
N LYS A 79 6.03 9.92 15.74
CA LYS A 79 7.04 9.26 14.87
C LYS A 79 6.82 7.75 14.86
N ALA A 80 6.67 7.14 16.02
CA ALA A 80 6.37 5.72 16.15
C ALA A 80 5.04 5.34 15.45
N LEU A 81 4.00 6.16 15.60
CA LEU A 81 2.74 5.96 14.89
C LEU A 81 2.87 6.07 13.38
N MET A 82 3.69 7.00 12.87
CA MET A 82 3.92 7.12 11.41
C MET A 82 4.69 5.92 10.85
N ASP A 83 5.64 5.38 11.60
CA ASP A 83 6.35 4.15 11.22
C ASP A 83 5.39 2.95 11.21
N ASP A 84 4.49 2.83 12.18
CA ASP A 84 3.44 1.81 12.22
C ASP A 84 2.46 1.94 11.04
N ILE A 85 2.03 3.17 10.69
CA ILE A 85 1.21 3.44 9.51
C ILE A 85 1.92 2.98 8.23
N GLN A 86 3.21 3.30 8.08
CA GLN A 86 4.00 2.87 6.93
C GLN A 86 4.08 1.35 6.84
N GLN A 87 4.32 0.68 7.98
CA GLN A 87 4.35 -0.79 8.03
C GLN A 87 2.98 -1.41 7.70
N THR A 88 1.91 -0.85 8.27
CA THR A 88 0.53 -1.29 8.00
C THR A 88 0.20 -1.21 6.51
N LEU A 89 0.49 -0.08 5.87
CA LEU A 89 0.25 0.11 4.43
C LEU A 89 1.09 -0.86 3.58
N PHE A 90 2.34 -1.08 3.97
CA PHE A 90 3.22 -2.05 3.30
C PHE A 90 2.67 -3.47 3.41
N ASP A 91 2.27 -3.89 4.60
CA ASP A 91 1.75 -5.24 4.84
C ASP A 91 0.42 -5.48 4.12
N GLN A 92 -0.47 -4.49 4.09
CA GLN A 92 -1.71 -4.54 3.32
C GLN A 92 -1.44 -4.70 1.82
N ALA A 93 -0.53 -3.88 1.27
CA ALA A 93 -0.17 -3.94 -0.15
C ALA A 93 0.52 -5.27 -0.49
N LYS A 94 1.41 -5.75 0.38
CA LYS A 94 2.08 -7.04 0.24
C LYS A 94 1.08 -8.19 0.26
N LYS A 95 0.19 -8.21 1.24
CA LYS A 95 -0.87 -9.21 1.35
C LYS A 95 -1.76 -9.24 0.10
N PHE A 96 -2.22 -8.08 -0.35
CA PHE A 96 -3.03 -7.96 -1.58
C PHE A 96 -2.28 -8.51 -2.80
N ARG A 97 -1.01 -8.16 -2.98
CA ARG A 97 -0.18 -8.69 -4.07
C ARG A 97 -0.05 -10.21 -4.00
N ASP A 98 0.23 -10.75 -2.80
CA ASP A 98 0.46 -12.17 -2.60
C ASP A 98 -0.84 -12.98 -2.85
N GLU A 99 -1.99 -12.48 -2.38
CA GLU A 99 -3.31 -13.07 -2.64
C GLU A 99 -3.72 -13.03 -4.11
N LYS A 100 -3.23 -12.04 -4.87
CA LYS A 100 -3.52 -11.88 -6.30
C LYS A 100 -2.47 -12.50 -7.22
N THR A 101 -1.44 -13.15 -6.68
CA THR A 101 -0.40 -13.81 -7.46
C THR A 101 -0.53 -15.32 -7.34
N HIS A 102 -0.81 -16.01 -8.46
CA HIS A 102 -1.04 -17.44 -8.50
C HIS A 102 0.07 -18.14 -9.30
N VAL A 103 0.69 -19.16 -8.70
CA VAL A 103 1.59 -20.06 -9.42
C VAL A 103 0.75 -20.96 -10.31
N VAL A 104 1.11 -21.04 -11.60
CA VAL A 104 0.34 -21.79 -12.61
C VAL A 104 1.23 -22.72 -13.40
N HIS A 105 0.72 -23.92 -13.73
CA HIS A 105 1.46 -24.98 -14.38
C HIS A 105 0.96 -25.31 -15.80
N ASN A 106 -0.20 -24.80 -16.19
CA ASN A 106 -0.82 -25.00 -17.50
C ASN A 106 -1.63 -23.77 -17.95
N MET A 107 -2.09 -23.81 -19.20
CA MET A 107 -2.82 -22.71 -19.81
C MET A 107 -4.21 -22.46 -19.19
N GLU A 108 -4.86 -23.49 -18.66
CA GLU A 108 -6.16 -23.36 -17.99
C GLU A 108 -6.02 -22.59 -16.68
N GLU A 109 -5.07 -22.98 -15.84
CA GLU A 109 -4.72 -22.28 -14.60
C GLU A 109 -4.29 -20.83 -14.89
N LEU A 110 -3.49 -20.62 -15.95
CA LEU A 110 -3.06 -19.28 -16.36
C LEU A 110 -4.27 -18.41 -16.71
N GLY A 111 -5.19 -18.94 -17.51
CA GLY A 111 -6.42 -18.24 -17.88
C GLY A 111 -7.25 -17.84 -16.66
N ALA A 112 -7.43 -18.75 -15.71
CA ALA A 112 -8.16 -18.47 -14.47
C ALA A 112 -7.47 -17.41 -13.60
N ALA A 113 -6.13 -17.49 -13.45
CA ALA A 113 -5.35 -16.58 -12.63
C ALA A 113 -5.37 -15.13 -13.14
N VAL A 114 -5.29 -14.93 -14.47
CA VAL A 114 -5.24 -13.57 -15.05
C VAL A 114 -6.59 -12.86 -15.08
N GLU A 115 -7.69 -13.53 -14.73
CA GLU A 115 -9.00 -12.86 -14.61
C GLU A 115 -9.02 -11.80 -13.51
N ASN A 116 -8.33 -12.06 -12.39
CA ASN A 116 -8.37 -11.17 -11.23
C ASN A 116 -6.98 -10.90 -10.60
N GLY A 117 -5.88 -11.21 -11.31
CA GLY A 117 -4.55 -11.08 -10.74
C GLY A 117 -3.41 -11.38 -11.71
N PHE A 118 -2.37 -11.95 -11.15
CA PHE A 118 -1.14 -12.30 -11.86
C PHE A 118 -0.97 -13.82 -11.90
N ALA A 119 -0.63 -14.33 -13.06
CA ALA A 119 -0.15 -15.70 -13.23
C ALA A 119 1.37 -15.71 -13.19
N LYS A 120 1.97 -16.36 -12.20
CA LYS A 120 3.40 -16.67 -12.14
C LYS A 120 3.64 -18.00 -12.83
N ALA A 121 4.32 -17.98 -13.97
CA ALA A 121 4.46 -19.12 -14.86
C ALA A 121 5.92 -19.39 -15.24
N MET A 122 6.23 -20.66 -15.48
CA MET A 122 7.47 -21.08 -16.14
C MET A 122 7.34 -20.85 -17.65
N TRP A 123 8.32 -20.19 -18.26
CA TRP A 123 8.27 -19.78 -19.66
C TRP A 123 9.54 -20.13 -20.44
N CYS A 124 9.40 -20.57 -21.70
CA CYS A 124 10.52 -20.96 -22.55
C CYS A 124 11.29 -19.78 -23.16
N GLY A 125 10.76 -18.55 -23.06
CA GLY A 125 11.36 -17.35 -23.67
C GLY A 125 10.98 -17.12 -25.14
N GLU A 126 10.12 -17.95 -25.72
CA GLU A 126 9.73 -17.84 -27.13
C GLU A 126 8.52 -16.89 -27.27
N ARG A 127 8.60 -15.96 -28.21
CA ARG A 127 7.54 -14.98 -28.48
C ARG A 127 6.21 -15.65 -28.86
N ALA A 128 6.28 -16.76 -29.61
CA ALA A 128 5.07 -17.48 -30.03
C ALA A 128 4.19 -17.93 -28.85
N CYS A 129 4.81 -18.30 -27.70
CA CYS A 129 4.05 -18.64 -26.50
C CYS A 129 3.39 -17.42 -25.83
N GLU A 130 4.05 -16.27 -25.89
CA GLU A 130 3.49 -15.01 -25.39
C GLU A 130 2.34 -14.54 -26.27
N ASP A 131 2.48 -14.63 -27.60
CA ASP A 131 1.43 -14.28 -28.55
C ASP A 131 0.20 -15.19 -28.36
N GLU A 132 0.39 -16.51 -28.14
CA GLU A 132 -0.69 -17.45 -27.85
C GLU A 132 -1.42 -17.13 -26.54
N ILE A 133 -0.70 -16.80 -25.47
CA ILE A 133 -1.27 -16.37 -24.18
C ILE A 133 -2.10 -15.11 -24.38
N LYS A 134 -1.57 -14.14 -25.15
CA LYS A 134 -2.25 -12.89 -25.45
C LYS A 134 -3.52 -13.11 -26.26
N GLU A 135 -3.46 -13.95 -27.27
CA GLU A 135 -4.62 -14.27 -28.13
C GLU A 135 -5.75 -14.96 -27.33
N LYS A 136 -5.40 -15.95 -26.49
CA LYS A 136 -6.40 -16.73 -25.75
C LYS A 136 -7.00 -15.99 -24.55
N PHE A 137 -6.20 -15.20 -23.82
CA PHE A 137 -6.61 -14.65 -22.53
C PHE A 137 -6.52 -13.12 -22.43
N ASN A 138 -6.11 -12.45 -23.50
CA ASN A 138 -5.80 -11.01 -23.49
C ASN A 138 -4.78 -10.62 -22.38
N ALA A 139 -3.90 -11.56 -22.04
CA ALA A 139 -2.86 -11.39 -21.04
C ALA A 139 -1.49 -11.24 -21.71
N SER A 140 -0.62 -10.42 -21.15
CA SER A 140 0.74 -10.22 -21.62
C SER A 140 1.76 -10.36 -20.49
N SER A 141 3.01 -10.60 -20.86
CA SER A 141 4.13 -10.57 -19.93
C SER A 141 4.24 -9.21 -19.25
N ARG A 142 4.52 -9.19 -17.95
CA ARG A 142 4.63 -7.96 -17.14
C ARG A 142 6.06 -7.74 -16.68
N ASN A 143 6.57 -8.67 -15.91
CA ASN A 143 7.92 -8.62 -15.37
C ASN A 143 8.43 -10.01 -15.06
N MET A 144 9.73 -10.08 -14.89
CA MET A 144 10.45 -11.24 -14.38
C MET A 144 10.97 -10.92 -12.98
N PRO A 145 10.94 -11.88 -12.03
CA PRO A 145 11.61 -11.68 -10.75
C PRO A 145 13.11 -11.47 -10.95
N PHE A 146 13.73 -10.64 -10.10
CA PHE A 146 15.18 -10.41 -10.15
C PHE A 146 15.97 -11.67 -9.82
N ASP A 147 15.50 -12.46 -8.85
CA ASP A 147 16.14 -13.71 -8.42
C ASP A 147 15.39 -14.90 -9.03
N GLN A 148 15.72 -15.20 -10.28
CA GLN A 148 15.09 -16.30 -11.04
C GLN A 148 15.29 -17.67 -10.37
N GLU A 149 16.45 -17.89 -9.74
CA GLU A 149 16.78 -19.18 -9.13
C GLU A 149 15.90 -19.47 -7.91
N LYS A 150 15.69 -18.48 -7.05
CA LYS A 150 14.81 -18.61 -5.88
C LYS A 150 13.33 -18.76 -6.24
N GLU A 151 12.96 -18.20 -7.38
CA GLU A 151 11.56 -18.17 -7.84
C GLU A 151 11.21 -19.35 -8.75
N TRP A 152 12.21 -20.23 -9.05
CA TRP A 152 12.04 -21.38 -9.93
C TRP A 152 11.15 -22.46 -9.29
N PHE A 153 10.18 -22.99 -10.05
CA PHE A 153 9.21 -23.96 -9.51
C PHE A 153 8.80 -25.07 -10.52
N GLY A 154 9.43 -25.14 -11.69
CA GLY A 154 9.14 -26.19 -12.69
C GLY A 154 10.04 -26.13 -13.90
N ASP A 155 10.08 -27.19 -14.71
CA ASP A 155 11.02 -27.36 -15.80
C ASP A 155 10.41 -27.11 -17.19
N THR A 156 9.09 -26.96 -17.28
CA THR A 156 8.38 -26.88 -18.56
C THR A 156 7.62 -25.57 -18.72
N CYS A 157 7.61 -25.08 -19.94
CA CYS A 157 6.85 -23.90 -20.33
C CYS A 157 5.35 -24.13 -20.17
N VAL A 158 4.64 -23.21 -19.51
CA VAL A 158 3.20 -23.24 -19.27
C VAL A 158 2.38 -23.38 -20.54
N CYS A 159 2.88 -22.86 -21.67
CA CYS A 159 2.18 -22.86 -22.95
C CYS A 159 2.54 -24.09 -23.81
N CYS A 160 3.82 -24.27 -24.18
CA CYS A 160 4.23 -25.25 -25.18
C CYS A 160 4.84 -26.53 -24.58
N GLY A 161 5.01 -26.67 -23.27
CA GLY A 161 5.62 -27.83 -22.61
C GLY A 161 7.13 -28.03 -22.86
N LYS A 162 7.78 -27.18 -23.67
CA LYS A 162 9.23 -27.22 -23.85
C LYS A 162 9.95 -26.79 -22.59
N LYS A 163 11.27 -27.06 -22.52
CA LYS A 163 12.10 -26.65 -21.38
C LYS A 163 11.95 -25.17 -21.08
N ALA A 164 11.59 -24.86 -19.83
CA ALA A 164 11.50 -23.49 -19.36
C ALA A 164 12.90 -22.86 -19.22
N LYS A 165 12.98 -21.55 -19.42
CA LYS A 165 14.21 -20.76 -19.30
C LYS A 165 14.06 -19.61 -18.30
N LYS A 166 12.82 -19.24 -17.95
CA LYS A 166 12.54 -18.08 -17.10
C LYS A 166 11.24 -18.26 -16.31
N VAL A 167 11.19 -17.65 -15.15
CA VAL A 167 9.94 -17.35 -14.44
C VAL A 167 9.41 -16.01 -14.94
N MET A 168 8.14 -15.96 -15.29
CA MET A 168 7.47 -14.78 -15.84
C MET A 168 6.12 -14.55 -15.18
N TYR A 169 5.78 -13.29 -14.95
CA TYR A 169 4.45 -12.89 -14.53
C TYR A 169 3.64 -12.42 -15.72
N PHE A 170 2.42 -12.96 -15.85
CA PHE A 170 1.43 -12.57 -16.87
C PHE A 170 0.21 -11.96 -16.19
N ALA A 171 -0.40 -10.96 -16.84
CA ALA A 171 -1.66 -10.36 -16.42
C ALA A 171 -2.37 -9.71 -17.61
N LYS A 172 -3.69 -9.49 -17.47
CA LYS A 172 -4.45 -8.70 -18.46
C LYS A 172 -3.96 -7.25 -18.48
N ALA A 173 -3.95 -6.65 -19.67
CA ALA A 173 -3.80 -5.21 -19.82
C ALA A 173 -5.13 -4.52 -19.54
N TYR A 174 -5.07 -3.25 -19.17
CA TYR A 174 -6.25 -2.40 -19.06
C TYR A 174 -6.84 -2.12 -20.44
#